data_1e86de722bb16c1941de80d47ac47295
#
_entry.id   1e86de722bb16c1941de80d47ac47295
#
_cell.length_a   1.000
_cell.length_b   1.000
_cell.length_c   1.000
_cell.angle_alpha   90.00
_cell.angle_beta   90.00
_cell.angle_gamma   90.00
#
_symmetry.space_group_name_H-M   'P 1'
#
loop_
_entity.id
_entity.type
_entity.pdbx_description
1 polymer ?
#
loop_
_entity_poly.entity_id
_entity_poly.type
_entity_poly.pdbx_seq_one_letter_code
_entity_poly.pdbx_strand_id
1 'polypeptide(L)'
;QIANYYDKHNKLVAQKLRYPDKSFQWLGDSKQALLFGQNLWRDTNKKIVILEGELDALSMSQVQNNKWACVSVKTGSQGAKKDLQQQIEWLEQAEEIILMFDNDEPGKLAAQECSKLFTPGKCKIATLPRKDANEMLVQGETAKLIDCMWSAKTYRPDGIISGTEIFELLSKEDKTETIPYPFDCLNTKTLGMRRGELITVTSGTGQGKSQLCRQIAHHLIKSGECVGYIALEESVKRTALGIMGIDLQKP
;
A
#
# COMPACT_ATOMS: atom_id res chain seq x y z
N GLN A 1 -2.79 -2.51 33.21
CA GLN A 1 -1.40 -2.57 32.73
C GLN A 1 -0.72 -1.23 32.98
N ILE A 2 0.58 -1.25 33.31
CA ILE A 2 1.37 -0.05 33.54
C ILE A 2 2.60 -0.14 32.66
N ALA A 3 2.80 0.84 31.78
CA ALA A 3 3.98 0.97 30.96
C ALA A 3 4.82 2.17 31.46
N ASN A 4 6.09 1.92 31.77
CA ASN A 4 7.03 2.92 32.25
C ASN A 4 7.76 3.57 31.08
N TYR A 5 7.86 4.90 31.12
CA TYR A 5 8.53 5.70 30.10
C TYR A 5 9.67 6.51 30.70
N TYR A 6 10.77 6.53 29.99
CA TYR A 6 12.03 7.11 30.47
C TYR A 6 12.48 8.25 29.54
N ASP A 7 13.29 9.16 30.08
CA ASP A 7 13.96 10.20 29.31
C ASP A 7 15.32 9.71 28.78
N LYS A 8 16.04 10.61 28.07
CA LYS A 8 17.39 10.37 27.55
C LYS A 8 18.46 10.07 28.61
N HIS A 9 18.17 10.39 29.87
CA HIS A 9 19.05 10.12 31.02
C HIS A 9 18.66 8.83 31.76
N ASN A 10 17.75 8.05 31.21
CA ASN A 10 17.19 6.83 31.80
C ASN A 10 16.45 7.06 33.13
N LYS A 11 15.89 8.27 33.32
CA LYS A 11 15.03 8.59 34.44
C LYS A 11 13.57 8.34 34.08
N LEU A 12 12.85 7.72 35.00
CA LEU A 12 11.38 7.53 34.85
C LEU A 12 10.69 8.89 34.84
N VAL A 13 10.02 9.26 33.76
CA VAL A 13 9.38 10.58 33.60
C VAL A 13 7.85 10.46 33.45
N ALA A 14 7.37 9.33 32.96
CA ALA A 14 5.95 9.10 32.81
C ALA A 14 5.58 7.62 32.93
N GLN A 15 4.31 7.37 33.24
CA GLN A 15 3.70 6.05 33.23
C GLN A 15 2.40 6.13 32.44
N LYS A 16 2.15 5.14 31.58
CA LYS A 16 0.89 4.98 30.83
C LYS A 16 0.12 3.83 31.45
N LEU A 17 -1.04 4.14 31.99
CA LEU A 17 -1.95 3.16 32.59
C LEU A 17 -2.99 2.78 31.57
N ARG A 18 -3.21 1.47 31.35
CA ARG A 18 -4.29 0.93 30.55
C ARG A 18 -5.28 0.22 31.44
N TYR A 19 -6.52 0.67 31.40
CA TYR A 19 -7.62 0.12 32.18
C TYR A 19 -8.32 -1.04 31.46
N PRO A 20 -9.15 -1.86 32.15
CA PRO A 20 -9.90 -2.97 31.55
C PRO A 20 -10.87 -2.54 30.43
N ASP A 21 -11.40 -1.31 30.52
CA ASP A 21 -12.28 -0.70 29.51
C ASP A 21 -11.52 -0.18 28.28
N LYS A 22 -10.20 -0.46 28.19
CA LYS A 22 -9.29 -0.01 27.17
C LYS A 22 -9.01 1.51 27.18
N SER A 23 -9.46 2.25 28.16
CA SER A 23 -9.06 3.65 28.35
C SER A 23 -7.60 3.77 28.80
N PHE A 24 -7.01 4.93 28.57
CA PHE A 24 -5.61 5.20 28.94
C PHE A 24 -5.52 6.46 29.81
N GLN A 25 -4.63 6.44 30.77
CA GLN A 25 -4.27 7.60 31.56
C GLN A 25 -2.75 7.74 31.64
N TRP A 26 -2.25 8.96 31.50
CA TRP A 26 -0.85 9.28 31.70
C TRP A 26 -0.65 9.86 33.10
N LEU A 27 0.39 9.38 33.77
CA LEU A 27 0.94 9.96 34.99
C LEU A 27 2.33 10.49 34.68
N GLY A 28 2.67 11.69 35.16
CA GLY A 28 3.95 12.34 34.88
C GLY A 28 3.99 13.11 33.56
N ASP A 29 5.19 13.38 33.05
CA ASP A 29 5.41 14.22 31.86
C ASP A 29 5.69 13.36 30.62
N SER A 30 4.63 13.03 29.89
CA SER A 30 4.72 12.25 28.64
C SER A 30 5.44 12.97 27.50
N LYS A 31 5.62 14.31 27.59
CA LYS A 31 6.33 15.08 26.55
C LYS A 31 7.84 14.83 26.57
N GLN A 32 8.40 14.57 27.76
CA GLN A 32 9.82 14.24 27.93
C GLN A 32 10.12 12.77 27.68
N ALA A 33 9.09 11.94 27.58
CA ALA A 33 9.22 10.51 27.38
C ALA A 33 9.76 10.17 25.99
N LEU A 34 10.73 9.27 25.93
CA LEU A 34 11.18 8.59 24.72
C LEU A 34 10.10 7.60 24.22
N LEU A 35 10.36 6.91 23.10
CA LEU A 35 9.54 5.77 22.69
C LEU A 35 9.61 4.69 23.76
N PHE A 36 8.55 3.89 23.89
CA PHE A 36 8.56 2.78 24.84
C PHE A 36 9.69 1.79 24.51
N GLY A 37 10.48 1.44 25.51
CA GLY A 37 11.61 0.52 25.35
C GLY A 37 12.88 1.16 24.77
N GLN A 38 12.86 2.38 24.27
CA GLN A 38 14.04 3.04 23.66
C GLN A 38 15.22 3.15 24.61
N ASN A 39 14.98 3.38 25.89
CA ASN A 39 16.00 3.48 26.93
C ASN A 39 16.82 2.21 27.14
N LEU A 40 16.34 1.05 26.67
CA LEU A 40 17.02 -0.24 26.77
C LEU A 40 18.08 -0.44 25.66
N TRP A 41 18.04 0.37 24.62
CA TRP A 41 18.83 0.21 23.41
C TRP A 41 19.75 1.43 23.20
N ARG A 42 21.00 1.30 23.59
CA ARG A 42 22.00 2.37 23.44
C ARG A 42 22.70 2.35 22.09
N ASP A 43 22.97 1.15 21.57
CA ASP A 43 23.67 0.93 20.30
C ASP A 43 22.72 0.27 19.30
N THR A 44 22.05 1.07 18.47
CA THR A 44 21.01 0.61 17.54
C THR A 44 21.49 0.50 16.10
N ASN A 45 22.77 0.22 15.92
CA ASN A 45 23.46 0.37 14.64
C ASN A 45 22.93 -0.51 13.49
N LYS A 46 22.15 -1.57 13.76
CA LYS A 46 21.69 -2.48 12.69
C LYS A 46 20.22 -2.36 12.40
N LYS A 47 19.37 -2.71 13.35
CA LYS A 47 17.94 -2.86 13.07
C LYS A 47 17.09 -2.38 14.23
N ILE A 48 16.04 -1.60 13.93
CA ILE A 48 15.00 -1.20 14.88
C ILE A 48 13.65 -1.67 14.34
N VAL A 49 12.86 -2.34 15.18
CA VAL A 49 11.46 -2.67 14.90
C VAL A 49 10.58 -1.72 15.71
N ILE A 50 9.70 -0.99 15.02
CA ILE A 50 8.80 -0.02 15.64
C ILE A 50 7.38 -0.58 15.55
N LEU A 51 6.72 -0.71 16.69
CA LEU A 51 5.38 -1.25 16.80
C LEU A 51 4.39 -0.20 17.32
N GLU A 52 3.11 -0.49 17.24
CA GLU A 52 2.07 0.46 17.66
C GLU A 52 1.87 0.46 19.18
N GLY A 53 1.86 -0.72 19.80
CA GLY A 53 1.56 -0.93 21.21
C GLY A 53 2.77 -1.42 22.01
N GLU A 54 2.73 -1.15 23.32
CA GLU A 54 3.78 -1.58 24.26
C GLU A 54 3.87 -3.11 24.36
N LEU A 55 2.71 -3.79 24.36
CA LEU A 55 2.68 -5.26 24.39
C LEU A 55 3.22 -5.88 23.10
N ASP A 56 2.98 -5.23 21.98
CA ASP A 56 3.51 -5.69 20.68
C ASP A 56 5.03 -5.57 20.65
N ALA A 57 5.58 -4.47 21.17
CA ALA A 57 7.03 -4.29 21.29
C ALA A 57 7.66 -5.36 22.20
N LEU A 58 7.03 -5.68 23.32
CA LEU A 58 7.49 -6.74 24.22
C LEU A 58 7.39 -8.10 23.53
N SER A 59 6.28 -8.39 22.84
CA SER A 59 6.05 -9.63 22.13
C SER A 59 7.11 -9.87 21.06
N MET A 60 7.36 -8.85 20.22
CA MET A 60 8.39 -8.95 19.19
C MET A 60 9.78 -9.08 19.78
N SER A 61 10.10 -8.36 20.85
CA SER A 61 11.37 -8.46 21.56
C SER A 61 11.60 -9.85 22.13
N GLN A 62 10.57 -10.43 22.74
CA GLN A 62 10.61 -11.79 23.30
C GLN A 62 10.86 -12.84 22.20
N VAL A 63 10.11 -12.76 21.09
CA VAL A 63 10.19 -13.75 20.00
C VAL A 63 11.57 -13.79 19.35
N GLN A 64 12.24 -12.66 19.25
CA GLN A 64 13.61 -12.59 18.70
C GLN A 64 14.72 -12.69 19.77
N ASN A 65 14.39 -13.08 21.00
CA ASN A 65 15.32 -13.20 22.12
C ASN A 65 16.09 -11.88 22.40
N ASN A 66 15.41 -10.74 22.33
CA ASN A 66 15.99 -9.40 22.55
C ASN A 66 17.22 -9.10 21.69
N LYS A 67 17.25 -9.60 20.45
CA LYS A 67 18.40 -9.45 19.56
C LYS A 67 18.46 -8.07 18.90
N TRP A 68 17.31 -7.54 18.52
CA TRP A 68 17.18 -6.24 17.84
C TRP A 68 16.30 -5.30 18.65
N ALA A 69 16.55 -4.01 18.52
CA ALA A 69 15.75 -3.01 19.21
C ALA A 69 14.26 -3.11 18.79
N CYS A 70 13.40 -3.28 19.79
CA CYS A 70 11.94 -3.22 19.64
C CYS A 70 11.43 -2.08 20.49
N VAL A 71 10.74 -1.14 19.86
CA VAL A 71 10.17 0.04 20.51
C VAL A 71 8.71 0.22 20.06
N SER A 72 7.92 0.91 20.86
CA SER A 72 6.59 1.33 20.39
C SER A 72 6.38 2.82 20.48
N VAL A 73 5.47 3.33 19.65
CA VAL A 73 5.00 4.71 19.73
C VAL A 73 4.18 4.91 21.00
N LYS A 74 4.09 6.17 21.46
CA LYS A 74 3.42 6.53 22.71
C LYS A 74 1.91 6.63 22.58
N THR A 75 1.46 7.10 21.42
CA THR A 75 0.09 7.58 21.20
C THR A 75 -0.69 6.74 20.18
N GLY A 76 -0.17 5.54 19.82
CA GLY A 76 -0.79 4.69 18.80
C GLY A 76 -0.68 5.28 17.40
N SER A 77 -1.42 4.68 16.44
CA SER A 77 -1.37 5.05 15.01
C SER A 77 -1.60 6.54 14.75
N GLN A 78 -2.55 7.18 15.44
CA GLN A 78 -2.90 8.59 15.21
C GLN A 78 -1.76 9.57 15.52
N GLY A 79 -0.94 9.29 16.53
CA GLY A 79 0.17 10.16 16.93
C GLY A 79 1.54 9.65 16.52
N ALA A 80 1.62 8.48 15.91
CA ALA A 80 2.86 7.79 15.58
C ALA A 80 3.86 8.68 14.83
N LYS A 81 3.41 9.39 13.80
CA LYS A 81 4.26 10.28 13.01
C LYS A 81 4.98 11.34 13.88
N LYS A 82 4.25 11.97 14.80
CA LYS A 82 4.81 12.97 15.71
C LYS A 82 5.80 12.36 16.71
N ASP A 83 5.46 11.19 17.25
CA ASP A 83 6.31 10.47 18.18
C ASP A 83 7.65 10.08 17.52
N LEU A 84 7.61 9.54 16.31
CA LEU A 84 8.80 9.15 15.55
C LEU A 84 9.61 10.36 15.11
N GLN A 85 8.97 11.45 14.69
CA GLN A 85 9.65 12.68 14.31
C GLN A 85 10.47 13.29 15.47
N GLN A 86 9.99 13.18 16.70
CA GLN A 86 10.72 13.63 17.88
C GLN A 86 11.96 12.80 18.16
N GLN A 87 12.03 11.56 17.69
CA GLN A 87 13.14 10.63 17.92
C GLN A 87 13.90 10.29 16.63
N ILE A 88 13.72 11.09 15.59
CA ILE A 88 14.25 10.80 14.25
C ILE A 88 15.78 10.66 14.25
N GLU A 89 16.50 11.49 14.99
CA GLU A 89 17.97 11.45 15.08
C GLU A 89 18.46 10.12 15.65
N TRP A 90 17.76 9.56 16.63
CA TRP A 90 18.10 8.27 17.19
C TRP A 90 17.72 7.13 16.25
N LEU A 91 16.54 7.21 15.64
CA LEU A 91 16.05 6.20 14.69
C LEU A 91 16.92 6.11 13.45
N GLU A 92 17.37 7.24 12.93
CA GLU A 92 18.24 7.32 11.75
C GLU A 92 19.66 6.77 11.96
N GLN A 93 20.06 6.46 13.19
CA GLN A 93 21.33 5.76 13.44
C GLN A 93 21.31 4.30 13.02
N ALA A 94 20.12 3.67 12.95
CA ALA A 94 20.00 2.29 12.49
C ALA A 94 20.22 2.15 10.99
N GLU A 95 20.77 1.03 10.56
CA GLU A 95 20.89 0.68 9.14
C GLU A 95 19.52 0.36 8.51
N GLU A 96 18.62 -0.23 9.30
CA GLU A 96 17.29 -0.68 8.85
C GLU A 96 16.23 -0.39 9.92
N ILE A 97 15.11 0.18 9.49
CA ILE A 97 13.94 0.46 10.31
C ILE A 97 12.76 -0.34 9.80
N ILE A 98 12.09 -1.09 10.67
CA ILE A 98 10.92 -1.86 10.30
C ILE A 98 9.71 -1.33 11.06
N LEU A 99 8.73 -0.81 10.33
CA LEU A 99 7.42 -0.45 10.89
C LEU A 99 6.53 -1.70 10.87
N MET A 100 6.11 -2.14 12.04
CA MET A 100 5.27 -3.31 12.24
C MET A 100 4.04 -2.88 13.07
N PHE A 101 3.14 -2.12 12.43
CA PHE A 101 1.92 -1.59 13.03
C PHE A 101 0.77 -2.59 12.88
N ASP A 102 -0.33 -2.31 13.57
CA ASP A 102 -1.52 -3.15 13.54
C ASP A 102 -2.03 -3.34 12.10
N ASN A 103 -2.55 -4.52 11.79
CA ASN A 103 -3.06 -4.86 10.47
C ASN A 103 -4.51 -4.38 10.28
N ASP A 104 -4.79 -3.14 10.68
CA ASP A 104 -6.04 -2.44 10.40
C ASP A 104 -5.79 -1.22 9.51
N GLU A 105 -6.85 -0.58 9.04
CA GLU A 105 -6.70 0.58 8.14
C GLU A 105 -5.95 1.75 8.79
N PRO A 106 -6.21 2.15 10.06
CA PRO A 106 -5.42 3.18 10.71
C PRO A 106 -3.94 2.85 10.85
N GLY A 107 -3.60 1.60 11.22
CA GLY A 107 -2.22 1.14 11.34
C GLY A 107 -1.47 1.15 10.01
N LYS A 108 -2.11 0.69 8.93
CA LYS A 108 -1.54 0.71 7.57
C LYS A 108 -1.25 2.13 7.07
N LEU A 109 -2.22 3.03 7.24
CA LEU A 109 -2.06 4.44 6.87
C LEU A 109 -0.95 5.11 7.70
N ALA A 110 -0.91 4.85 9.01
CA ALA A 110 0.13 5.36 9.87
C ALA A 110 1.52 4.85 9.47
N ALA A 111 1.66 3.55 9.14
CA ALA A 111 2.91 2.99 8.66
C ALA A 111 3.40 3.67 7.37
N GLN A 112 2.51 3.90 6.40
CA GLN A 112 2.84 4.63 5.17
C GLN A 112 3.25 6.08 5.42
N GLU A 113 2.53 6.79 6.29
CA GLU A 113 2.88 8.18 6.63
C GLU A 113 4.18 8.29 7.44
N CYS A 114 4.42 7.35 8.35
CA CYS A 114 5.65 7.31 9.15
C CYS A 114 6.87 6.93 8.30
N SER A 115 6.71 6.06 7.32
CA SER A 115 7.82 5.64 6.46
C SER A 115 8.42 6.78 5.65
N LYS A 116 7.63 7.83 5.36
CA LYS A 116 8.08 9.04 4.65
C LYS A 116 9.04 9.92 5.48
N LEU A 117 9.16 9.66 6.80
CA LEU A 117 10.07 10.41 7.67
C LEU A 117 11.53 9.98 7.50
N PHE A 118 11.76 8.78 7.01
CA PHE A 118 13.08 8.16 6.99
C PHE A 118 13.77 8.32 5.64
N THR A 119 15.10 8.22 5.67
CA THR A 119 15.92 8.19 4.47
C THR A 119 15.41 7.13 3.48
N PRO A 120 15.24 7.46 2.20
CA PRO A 120 14.76 6.53 1.19
C PRO A 120 15.52 5.20 1.18
N GLY A 121 14.79 4.09 1.19
CA GLY A 121 15.36 2.73 1.20
C GLY A 121 15.67 2.16 2.58
N LYS A 122 15.70 2.96 3.64
CA LYS A 122 16.01 2.53 5.00
C LYS A 122 14.81 1.94 5.74
N CYS A 123 13.62 2.47 5.47
CA CYS A 123 12.40 2.05 6.12
C CYS A 123 11.69 0.94 5.33
N LYS A 124 11.30 -0.09 6.06
CA LYS A 124 10.50 -1.21 5.56
C LYS A 124 9.19 -1.30 6.34
N ILE A 125 8.15 -1.78 5.69
CA ILE A 125 6.85 -2.04 6.30
C ILE A 125 6.63 -3.55 6.35
N ALA A 126 6.42 -4.08 7.56
CA ALA A 126 6.03 -5.46 7.78
C ALA A 126 4.50 -5.57 7.75
N THR A 127 3.98 -6.60 7.10
CA THR A 127 2.56 -6.92 7.09
C THR A 127 2.31 -8.13 7.97
N LEU A 128 1.43 -7.98 8.96
CA LEU A 128 1.05 -9.05 9.86
C LEU A 128 -0.14 -9.84 9.29
N PRO A 129 -0.18 -11.17 9.41
CA PRO A 129 -1.35 -11.98 9.03
C PRO A 129 -2.50 -11.89 10.03
N ARG A 130 -2.23 -11.44 11.27
CA ARG A 130 -3.21 -11.16 12.32
C ARG A 130 -3.28 -9.68 12.61
N LYS A 131 -4.11 -9.31 13.60
CA LYS A 131 -4.30 -7.92 13.98
C LYS A 131 -3.00 -7.27 14.43
N ASP A 132 -2.31 -7.86 15.39
CA ASP A 132 -1.12 -7.31 16.01
C ASP A 132 -0.09 -8.40 16.39
N ALA A 133 1.12 -7.98 16.78
CA ALA A 133 2.21 -8.88 17.12
C ALA A 133 1.95 -9.68 18.41
N ASN A 134 1.25 -9.09 19.37
CA ASN A 134 0.89 -9.75 20.61
C ASN A 134 -0.12 -10.89 20.37
N GLU A 135 -1.11 -10.69 19.51
CA GLU A 135 -2.03 -11.75 19.12
C GLU A 135 -1.29 -12.94 18.49
N MET A 136 -0.33 -12.67 17.60
CA MET A 136 0.50 -13.73 17.00
C MET A 136 1.29 -14.51 18.05
N LEU A 137 1.87 -13.85 19.04
CA LEU A 137 2.59 -14.49 20.14
C LEU A 137 1.65 -15.38 20.95
N VAL A 138 0.48 -14.87 21.34
CA VAL A 138 -0.52 -15.61 22.16
C VAL A 138 -1.04 -16.85 21.40
N GLN A 139 -1.16 -16.77 20.08
CA GLN A 139 -1.56 -17.90 19.24
C GLN A 139 -0.41 -18.87 18.92
N GLY A 140 0.79 -18.64 19.45
CA GLY A 140 1.97 -19.50 19.23
C GLY A 140 2.59 -19.37 17.83
N GLU A 141 2.25 -18.34 17.05
CA GLU A 141 2.73 -18.12 15.68
C GLU A 141 4.09 -17.37 15.65
N THR A 142 5.00 -17.72 16.56
CA THR A 142 6.28 -17.02 16.75
C THR A 142 7.18 -17.04 15.52
N ALA A 143 7.24 -18.18 14.83
CA ALA A 143 8.02 -18.31 13.60
C ALA A 143 7.50 -17.36 12.51
N LYS A 144 6.17 -17.30 12.31
CA LYS A 144 5.56 -16.41 11.34
C LYS A 144 5.80 -14.93 11.68
N LEU A 145 5.80 -14.57 12.97
CA LEU A 145 6.09 -13.19 13.39
C LEU A 145 7.52 -12.79 13.04
N ILE A 146 8.49 -13.69 13.22
CA ILE A 146 9.87 -13.48 12.76
C ILE A 146 9.92 -13.35 11.23
N ASP A 147 9.20 -14.22 10.51
CA ASP A 147 9.15 -14.17 9.04
C ASP A 147 8.58 -12.84 8.53
N CYS A 148 7.55 -12.28 9.20
CA CYS A 148 7.01 -10.95 8.89
C CYS A 148 8.07 -9.85 9.02
N MET A 149 8.93 -9.92 10.04
CA MET A 149 10.03 -8.96 10.19
C MET A 149 11.05 -9.07 9.05
N TRP A 150 11.43 -10.30 8.65
CA TRP A 150 12.43 -10.51 7.60
C TRP A 150 11.89 -10.27 6.19
N SER A 151 10.59 -10.52 5.98
CA SER A 151 9.91 -10.28 4.70
C SER A 151 9.37 -8.85 4.54
N ALA A 152 9.65 -7.96 5.49
CA ALA A 152 9.25 -6.56 5.43
C ALA A 152 9.73 -5.90 4.12
N LYS A 153 8.80 -5.22 3.43
CA LYS A 153 9.07 -4.59 2.14
C LYS A 153 9.51 -3.16 2.33
N THR A 154 10.54 -2.75 1.59
CA THR A 154 10.98 -1.36 1.56
C THR A 154 9.83 -0.48 1.09
N TYR A 155 9.47 0.52 1.90
CA TYR A 155 8.51 1.52 1.48
C TYR A 155 9.09 2.35 0.34
N ARG A 156 8.30 2.50 -0.69
CA ARG A 156 8.60 3.37 -1.83
C ARG A 156 7.37 4.19 -2.16
N PRO A 157 7.51 5.48 -2.45
CA PRO A 157 6.41 6.26 -2.99
C PRO A 157 5.84 5.61 -4.25
N ASP A 158 4.55 5.78 -4.49
CA ASP A 158 3.89 5.26 -5.68
C ASP A 158 4.64 5.65 -6.95
N GLY A 159 4.84 4.68 -7.83
CA GLY A 159 5.54 4.87 -9.11
C GLY A 159 7.07 4.67 -9.07
N ILE A 160 7.68 4.45 -7.89
CA ILE A 160 9.11 4.12 -7.80
C ILE A 160 9.27 2.61 -7.67
N ILE A 161 9.77 1.96 -8.71
CA ILE A 161 9.99 0.51 -8.80
C ILE A 161 11.49 0.24 -8.96
N SER A 162 12.02 -0.79 -8.29
CA SER A 162 13.43 -1.20 -8.49
C SER A 162 13.62 -1.94 -9.81
N GLY A 163 14.84 -1.90 -10.36
CA GLY A 163 15.18 -2.65 -11.58
C GLY A 163 14.93 -4.17 -11.44
N THR A 164 15.14 -4.74 -10.27
CA THR A 164 14.85 -6.16 -9.99
C THR A 164 13.35 -6.46 -10.08
N GLU A 165 12.50 -5.60 -9.48
CA GLU A 165 11.04 -5.75 -9.54
C GLU A 165 10.51 -5.54 -10.96
N ILE A 166 11.10 -4.60 -11.72
CA ILE A 166 10.76 -4.41 -13.15
C ILE A 166 11.07 -5.69 -13.93
N PHE A 167 12.22 -6.32 -13.68
CA PHE A 167 12.58 -7.57 -14.34
C PHE A 167 11.59 -8.70 -14.02
N GLU A 168 11.16 -8.84 -12.76
CA GLU A 168 10.13 -9.80 -12.37
C GLU A 168 8.77 -9.52 -13.01
N LEU A 169 8.38 -8.24 -13.13
CA LEU A 169 7.15 -7.84 -13.83
C LEU A 169 7.23 -8.15 -15.32
N LEU A 170 8.34 -7.86 -15.98
CA LEU A 170 8.54 -8.14 -17.41
C LEU A 170 8.65 -9.64 -17.71
N SER A 171 9.10 -10.45 -16.75
CA SER A 171 9.19 -11.91 -16.89
C SER A 171 7.84 -12.61 -16.77
N LYS A 172 6.80 -11.94 -16.30
CA LYS A 172 5.44 -12.45 -16.32
C LYS A 172 4.84 -12.17 -17.70
N GLU A 173 4.55 -13.21 -18.46
CA GLU A 173 3.79 -13.08 -19.70
C GLU A 173 2.39 -12.51 -19.37
N ASP A 174 2.16 -11.27 -19.72
CA ASP A 174 0.82 -10.70 -19.76
C ASP A 174 0.06 -11.33 -20.94
N LYS A 175 -0.72 -12.36 -20.66
CA LYS A 175 -1.73 -12.87 -21.60
C LYS A 175 -2.86 -11.84 -21.71
N THR A 176 -2.57 -10.75 -22.39
CA THR A 176 -3.60 -9.73 -22.68
C THR A 176 -4.49 -10.28 -23.78
N GLU A 177 -5.71 -10.64 -23.43
CA GLU A 177 -6.73 -11.02 -24.40
C GLU A 177 -6.98 -9.84 -25.35
N THR A 178 -6.80 -10.08 -26.64
CA THR A 178 -7.03 -9.09 -27.67
C THR A 178 -8.37 -9.37 -28.36
N ILE A 179 -9.14 -8.31 -28.61
CA ILE A 179 -10.40 -8.38 -29.36
C ILE A 179 -10.11 -7.84 -30.75
N PRO A 180 -10.38 -8.59 -31.82
CA PRO A 180 -10.08 -8.14 -33.17
C PRO A 180 -10.95 -6.96 -33.59
N TYR A 181 -10.41 -6.08 -34.43
CA TYR A 181 -11.21 -5.11 -35.18
C TYR A 181 -12.01 -5.78 -36.28
N PRO A 182 -13.12 -5.17 -36.76
CA PRO A 182 -13.84 -5.65 -37.95
C PRO A 182 -13.05 -5.49 -39.26
N PHE A 183 -11.81 -5.09 -39.21
CA PHE A 183 -10.95 -4.79 -40.37
C PHE A 183 -9.60 -5.50 -40.22
N ASP A 184 -9.31 -6.44 -41.10
CA ASP A 184 -8.08 -7.25 -41.09
C ASP A 184 -6.80 -6.40 -41.18
N CYS A 185 -6.87 -5.31 -41.96
CA CYS A 185 -5.72 -4.40 -42.10
C CYS A 185 -5.33 -3.71 -40.77
N LEU A 186 -6.29 -3.47 -39.89
CA LEU A 186 -6.02 -2.95 -38.54
C LEU A 186 -5.46 -4.05 -37.65
N ASN A 187 -6.04 -5.24 -37.71
CA ASN A 187 -5.58 -6.39 -36.91
C ASN A 187 -4.12 -6.74 -37.21
N THR A 188 -3.73 -6.71 -38.48
CA THR A 188 -2.34 -6.98 -38.89
C THR A 188 -1.35 -5.96 -38.30
N LYS A 189 -1.78 -4.71 -38.13
CA LYS A 189 -0.89 -3.62 -37.67
C LYS A 189 -0.91 -3.42 -36.15
N THR A 190 -2.06 -3.66 -35.50
CA THR A 190 -2.26 -3.34 -34.07
C THR A 190 -2.37 -4.57 -33.18
N LEU A 191 -2.53 -5.76 -33.77
CA LEU A 191 -2.82 -7.03 -33.11
C LEU A 191 -4.17 -7.03 -32.33
N GLY A 192 -5.10 -6.18 -32.74
CA GLY A 192 -6.41 -6.04 -32.11
C GLY A 192 -6.50 -4.95 -31.05
N MET A 193 -7.64 -4.88 -30.37
CA MET A 193 -7.94 -3.99 -29.25
C MET A 193 -7.66 -4.68 -27.93
N ARG A 194 -7.16 -3.97 -26.94
CA ARG A 194 -6.92 -4.51 -25.59
C ARG A 194 -7.72 -3.73 -24.55
N ARG A 195 -8.13 -4.42 -23.48
CA ARG A 195 -8.78 -3.76 -22.35
C ARG A 195 -7.80 -2.82 -21.65
N GLY A 196 -8.28 -1.62 -21.28
CA GLY A 196 -7.45 -0.59 -20.61
C GLY A 196 -6.69 0.33 -21.56
N GLU A 197 -6.74 0.13 -22.88
CA GLU A 197 -6.13 1.03 -23.87
C GLU A 197 -7.06 2.18 -24.27
N LEU A 198 -6.47 3.34 -24.48
CA LEU A 198 -7.12 4.50 -25.10
C LEU A 198 -6.79 4.52 -26.59
N ILE A 199 -7.80 4.34 -27.43
CA ILE A 199 -7.65 4.38 -28.90
C ILE A 199 -8.22 5.69 -29.42
N THR A 200 -7.38 6.52 -30.04
CA THR A 200 -7.78 7.79 -30.62
C THR A 200 -7.90 7.66 -32.14
N VAL A 201 -9.08 8.00 -32.66
CA VAL A 201 -9.33 8.07 -34.11
C VAL A 201 -9.44 9.52 -34.54
N THR A 202 -8.57 9.96 -35.44
CA THR A 202 -8.57 11.33 -35.99
C THR A 202 -8.65 11.31 -37.50
N SER A 203 -9.43 12.24 -38.07
CA SER A 203 -9.50 12.51 -39.50
C SER A 203 -10.21 13.83 -39.76
N GLY A 204 -10.19 14.33 -40.98
CA GLY A 204 -10.97 15.50 -41.41
C GLY A 204 -12.47 15.31 -41.21
N THR A 205 -13.21 16.44 -41.27
CA THR A 205 -14.68 16.44 -41.20
C THR A 205 -15.28 15.65 -42.36
N GLY A 206 -16.32 14.89 -42.16
CA GLY A 206 -17.03 14.12 -43.19
C GLY A 206 -16.35 12.84 -43.68
N GLN A 207 -15.19 12.45 -43.12
CA GLN A 207 -14.43 11.28 -43.56
C GLN A 207 -14.85 9.96 -42.88
N GLY A 208 -15.98 9.91 -42.20
CA GLY A 208 -16.56 8.66 -41.70
C GLY A 208 -16.09 8.23 -40.34
N LYS A 209 -15.47 9.09 -39.48
CA LYS A 209 -15.08 8.74 -38.09
C LYS A 209 -16.21 8.09 -37.30
N SER A 210 -17.39 8.72 -37.28
CA SER A 210 -18.56 8.20 -36.55
C SER A 210 -19.01 6.86 -37.11
N GLN A 211 -18.92 6.63 -38.42
CA GLN A 211 -19.26 5.37 -39.05
C GLN A 211 -18.28 4.25 -38.66
N LEU A 212 -16.98 4.57 -38.62
CA LEU A 212 -15.95 3.65 -38.13
C LEU A 212 -16.22 3.24 -36.67
N CYS A 213 -16.51 4.20 -35.79
CA CYS A 213 -16.84 3.92 -34.38
C CYS A 213 -18.10 3.04 -34.26
N ARG A 214 -19.14 3.28 -35.07
CA ARG A 214 -20.33 2.44 -35.07
C ARG A 214 -20.06 1.01 -35.57
N GLN A 215 -19.18 0.84 -36.56
CA GLN A 215 -18.79 -0.50 -37.04
C GLN A 215 -18.02 -1.28 -36.00
N ILE A 216 -17.10 -0.60 -35.28
CA ILE A 216 -16.39 -1.20 -34.16
C ILE A 216 -17.37 -1.60 -33.02
N ALA A 217 -18.28 -0.69 -32.64
CA ALA A 217 -19.29 -0.95 -31.64
C ALA A 217 -20.17 -2.13 -32.00
N HIS A 218 -20.69 -2.19 -33.26
CA HIS A 218 -21.48 -3.29 -33.77
C HIS A 218 -20.72 -4.63 -33.72
N HIS A 219 -19.45 -4.62 -34.14
CA HIS A 219 -18.59 -5.81 -34.09
C HIS A 219 -18.39 -6.33 -32.66
N LEU A 220 -18.11 -5.44 -31.72
CA LEU A 220 -17.97 -5.80 -30.29
C LEU A 220 -19.26 -6.39 -29.73
N ILE A 221 -20.42 -5.79 -30.02
CA ILE A 221 -21.73 -6.31 -29.60
C ILE A 221 -21.96 -7.71 -30.17
N LYS A 222 -21.66 -7.95 -31.45
CA LYS A 222 -21.77 -9.28 -32.08
C LYS A 222 -20.82 -10.31 -31.48
N SER A 223 -19.65 -9.86 -30.97
CA SER A 223 -18.70 -10.72 -30.26
C SER A 223 -19.10 -10.99 -28.80
N GLY A 224 -20.24 -10.47 -28.33
CA GLY A 224 -20.75 -10.67 -26.97
C GLY A 224 -20.22 -9.69 -25.94
N GLU A 225 -19.51 -8.62 -26.36
CA GLU A 225 -18.98 -7.59 -25.48
C GLU A 225 -20.04 -6.54 -25.10
N CYS A 226 -19.93 -6.00 -23.88
CA CYS A 226 -20.73 -4.85 -23.45
C CYS A 226 -20.10 -3.55 -23.94
N VAL A 227 -20.85 -2.76 -24.70
CA VAL A 227 -20.37 -1.51 -25.29
C VAL A 227 -21.16 -0.32 -24.74
N GLY A 228 -20.45 0.65 -24.14
CA GLY A 228 -20.98 1.98 -23.84
C GLY A 228 -20.66 2.94 -24.99
N TYR A 229 -21.69 3.55 -25.60
CA TYR A 229 -21.52 4.51 -26.70
C TYR A 229 -21.97 5.90 -26.27
N ILE A 230 -21.06 6.86 -26.24
CA ILE A 230 -21.33 8.26 -25.89
C ILE A 230 -21.18 9.12 -27.15
N ALA A 231 -22.30 9.62 -27.67
CA ALA A 231 -22.33 10.51 -28.85
C ALA A 231 -22.65 11.94 -28.39
N LEU A 232 -21.71 12.86 -28.56
CA LEU A 232 -21.88 14.27 -28.14
C LEU A 232 -22.54 15.15 -29.22
N GLU A 233 -22.49 14.73 -30.49
CA GLU A 233 -23.01 15.49 -31.64
C GLU A 233 -24.31 14.90 -32.23
N GLU A 234 -24.74 13.73 -31.77
CA GLU A 234 -25.88 13.01 -32.32
C GLU A 234 -26.91 12.65 -31.27
N SER A 235 -28.17 12.55 -31.66
CA SER A 235 -29.23 12.00 -30.79
C SER A 235 -29.06 10.49 -30.61
N VAL A 236 -29.48 9.97 -29.46
CA VAL A 236 -29.48 8.53 -29.18
C VAL A 236 -30.20 7.72 -30.27
N LYS A 237 -31.33 8.26 -30.76
CA LYS A 237 -32.10 7.60 -31.85
C LYS A 237 -31.24 7.47 -33.12
N ARG A 238 -30.50 8.52 -33.52
CA ARG A 238 -29.69 8.51 -34.74
C ARG A 238 -28.50 7.55 -34.59
N THR A 239 -27.87 7.51 -33.43
CA THR A 239 -26.79 6.58 -33.14
C THR A 239 -27.28 5.13 -33.18
N ALA A 240 -28.43 4.83 -32.55
CA ALA A 240 -29.01 3.50 -32.55
C ALA A 240 -29.39 3.02 -33.97
N LEU A 241 -30.08 3.88 -34.75
CA LEU A 241 -30.42 3.58 -36.14
C LEU A 241 -29.17 3.33 -36.98
N GLY A 242 -28.10 4.09 -36.77
CA GLY A 242 -26.84 3.89 -37.48
C GLY A 242 -26.16 2.55 -37.17
N ILE A 243 -26.22 2.07 -35.93
CA ILE A 243 -25.71 0.74 -35.56
C ILE A 243 -26.61 -0.38 -36.12
N MET A 244 -27.95 -0.21 -36.01
CA MET A 244 -28.91 -1.16 -36.57
C MET A 244 -28.83 -1.24 -38.10
N GLY A 245 -28.58 -0.11 -38.78
CA GLY A 245 -28.38 -0.07 -40.23
C GLY A 245 -27.19 -0.91 -40.69
N ILE A 246 -26.12 -0.96 -39.89
CA ILE A 246 -24.96 -1.83 -40.16
C ILE A 246 -25.36 -3.30 -40.06
N ASP A 247 -26.14 -3.68 -39.03
CA ASP A 247 -26.62 -5.05 -38.86
C ASP A 247 -27.55 -5.51 -39.99
N LEU A 248 -28.42 -4.65 -40.45
CA LEU A 248 -29.38 -4.90 -41.50
C LEU A 248 -28.82 -4.70 -42.93
N GLN A 249 -27.57 -4.24 -43.03
CA GLN A 249 -26.93 -3.87 -44.32
C GLN A 249 -27.77 -2.86 -45.11
N LYS A 250 -28.45 -1.96 -44.41
CA LYS A 250 -29.30 -0.90 -44.99
C LYS A 250 -28.76 0.48 -44.58
N PRO A 251 -28.84 1.50 -45.44
CA PRO A 251 -28.39 2.85 -45.13
C PRO A 251 -29.17 3.53 -44.00
#